data_8a020e108119b651792c3ccf0deded33
#
_entry.id   8a020e108119b651792c3ccf0deded33
#
_cell.length_a   1.000
_cell.length_b   1.000
_cell.length_c   1.000
_cell.angle_alpha   90.00
_cell.angle_beta   90.00
_cell.angle_gamma   90.00
#
_symmetry.space_group_name_H-M   'P 1'
#
loop_
_entity.id
_entity.type
_entity.pdbx_description
1 polymer ?
#
loop_
_entity_poly.entity_id
_entity_poly.type
_entity_poly.pdbx_seq_one_letter_code
_entity_poly.pdbx_strand_id
1 'polypeptide(L)'
;MDKNKSRSEKSTTHLTKKEGEISFPLNRTVLLVIDPVNDFLSEGGAGWEMTKGTVKMNDVIGNLKRVIASAREHGIPVLFGPMAYTEEDYADEQLQRRSGINRLMFEKKMFLAGSWGADFHPELQPQENDIVLMPHKGVDVFETDLPDYLQRMDITHLVIAGMTANLCCESTGRHAMEHGFDVTFISDAIGATGILAYEASIRINYPLIANAVMTVDKFLAALTTSTVGDNVVQPGDTVHGSDGGEIGKVEKVVEVTEETDSYLLVPRGLIFQTDTYIPLDTVVKRAGKDVFINIPKMIVGEMPWDKPPPNRKEKYGPRSVEVGKLYGSRSPSSSEQ
;
A
#
# COMPACT_ATOMS: atom_id res chain seq x y z
N MET A 1 -8.59 41.27 -27.12
CA MET A 1 -8.78 41.23 -25.65
C MET A 1 -8.94 39.79 -25.23
N ASP A 2 -7.82 39.15 -25.05
CA ASP A 2 -7.73 37.73 -24.63
C ASP A 2 -7.90 37.65 -23.12
N LYS A 3 -8.99 36.98 -22.67
CA LYS A 3 -9.17 36.59 -21.31
C LYS A 3 -9.07 35.05 -21.22
N ASN A 4 -7.89 34.52 -21.52
CA ASN A 4 -7.54 33.16 -21.14
C ASN A 4 -7.01 33.19 -19.72
N LYS A 5 -7.93 33.27 -18.73
CA LYS A 5 -7.60 32.90 -17.34
C LYS A 5 -7.40 31.41 -17.30
N SER A 6 -6.15 30.96 -17.28
CA SER A 6 -5.78 29.61 -16.88
C SER A 6 -6.42 29.33 -15.53
N ARG A 7 -7.46 28.49 -15.52
CA ARG A 7 -7.88 27.79 -14.31
C ARG A 7 -6.70 26.94 -13.89
N SER A 8 -5.94 27.37 -12.91
CA SER A 8 -5.00 26.50 -12.23
C SER A 8 -5.84 25.40 -11.57
N GLU A 9 -5.84 24.21 -12.15
CA GLU A 9 -6.37 23.03 -11.46
C GLU A 9 -5.59 22.89 -10.16
N LYS A 10 -6.28 23.05 -9.04
CA LYS A 10 -5.66 22.87 -7.73
C LYS A 10 -5.28 21.40 -7.63
N SER A 11 -3.99 21.13 -7.54
CA SER A 11 -3.48 19.79 -7.25
C SER A 11 -4.15 19.24 -6.01
N THR A 12 -4.52 17.97 -6.02
CA THR A 12 -5.10 17.23 -4.87
C THR A 12 -4.03 16.77 -3.88
N THR A 13 -2.77 17.14 -4.09
CA THR A 13 -1.64 16.78 -3.21
C THR A 13 -1.81 17.24 -1.75
N HIS A 14 -2.70 18.21 -1.50
CA HIS A 14 -3.04 18.65 -0.13
C HIS A 14 -3.84 17.61 0.69
N LEU A 15 -4.35 16.56 0.05
CA LEU A 15 -5.11 15.49 0.71
C LEU A 15 -4.19 14.42 1.32
N THR A 16 -2.95 14.31 0.84
CA THR A 16 -1.96 13.41 1.44
C THR A 16 -1.38 13.99 2.73
N LYS A 17 -0.90 13.11 3.61
CA LYS A 17 -0.15 13.53 4.80
C LYS A 17 1.05 14.37 4.41
N LYS A 18 1.37 15.36 5.25
CA LYS A 18 2.54 16.20 5.05
C LYS A 18 3.82 15.42 5.40
N GLU A 19 4.92 15.86 4.79
CA GLU A 19 6.26 15.40 5.16
C GLU A 19 6.47 15.62 6.68
N GLY A 20 6.88 14.60 7.43
CA GLY A 20 6.97 14.62 8.89
C GLY A 20 5.74 14.12 9.65
N GLU A 21 4.61 13.94 8.96
CA GLU A 21 3.42 13.24 9.47
C GLU A 21 3.37 11.77 9.03
N ILE A 22 4.34 11.36 8.19
CA ILE A 22 4.41 10.02 7.61
C ILE A 22 5.46 9.24 8.40
N SER A 23 5.03 8.13 8.97
CA SER A 23 5.91 7.17 9.62
C SER A 23 5.64 5.77 9.06
N PHE A 24 6.66 4.96 9.05
CA PHE A 24 6.58 3.57 8.61
C PHE A 24 6.89 2.66 9.81
N PRO A 25 5.92 1.99 10.43
CA PRO A 25 6.20 0.96 11.42
C PRO A 25 6.88 -0.21 10.68
N LEU A 26 8.20 -0.35 10.86
CA LEU A 26 9.03 -1.25 10.03
C LEU A 26 8.55 -2.70 10.05
N ASN A 27 8.06 -3.17 11.20
CA ASN A 27 7.52 -4.53 11.37
C ASN A 27 6.10 -4.72 10.82
N ARG A 28 5.44 -3.67 10.35
CA ARG A 28 4.07 -3.68 9.79
C ARG A 28 3.98 -3.02 8.41
N THR A 29 5.14 -2.78 7.80
CA THR A 29 5.26 -2.20 6.47
C THR A 29 5.83 -3.23 5.51
N VAL A 30 5.32 -3.28 4.27
CA VAL A 30 5.94 -4.03 3.17
C VAL A 30 6.16 -3.12 1.97
N LEU A 31 7.19 -3.43 1.20
CA LEU A 31 7.38 -2.88 -0.14
C LEU A 31 6.85 -3.88 -1.17
N LEU A 32 5.83 -3.49 -1.92
CA LEU A 32 5.31 -4.25 -3.06
C LEU A 32 5.85 -3.67 -4.36
N VAL A 33 6.65 -4.47 -5.06
CA VAL A 33 7.22 -4.14 -6.36
C VAL A 33 6.42 -4.87 -7.43
N ILE A 34 5.62 -4.12 -8.18
CA ILE A 34 4.68 -4.66 -9.16
C ILE A 34 5.32 -4.68 -10.54
N ASP A 35 5.24 -5.80 -11.23
CA ASP A 35 5.66 -6.01 -12.62
C ASP A 35 7.06 -5.50 -12.99
N PRO A 36 8.12 -5.80 -12.21
CA PRO A 36 9.46 -5.36 -12.56
C PRO A 36 10.10 -6.29 -13.61
N VAL A 37 9.39 -6.50 -14.73
CA VAL A 37 9.70 -7.50 -15.75
C VAL A 37 10.19 -6.87 -17.06
N ASN A 38 10.87 -7.68 -17.88
CA ASN A 38 11.50 -7.22 -19.11
C ASN A 38 10.53 -6.63 -20.12
N ASP A 39 9.30 -7.14 -20.21
CA ASP A 39 8.29 -6.60 -21.14
C ASP A 39 8.01 -5.11 -20.93
N PHE A 40 8.14 -4.63 -19.70
CA PHE A 40 7.95 -3.22 -19.39
C PHE A 40 9.25 -2.41 -19.29
N LEU A 41 10.34 -3.04 -18.82
CA LEU A 41 11.53 -2.31 -18.37
C LEU A 41 12.73 -2.45 -19.29
N SER A 42 12.71 -3.41 -20.23
CA SER A 42 13.86 -3.70 -21.10
C SER A 42 13.59 -3.32 -22.55
N GLU A 43 14.62 -2.81 -23.23
CA GLU A 43 14.56 -2.61 -24.67
C GLU A 43 14.33 -3.96 -25.39
N GLY A 44 13.32 -3.97 -26.26
CA GLY A 44 12.85 -5.21 -26.92
C GLY A 44 11.71 -5.91 -26.20
N GLY A 45 11.33 -5.50 -24.99
CA GLY A 45 10.12 -5.95 -24.31
C GLY A 45 8.87 -5.55 -25.06
N ALA A 46 7.83 -6.39 -25.04
CA ALA A 46 6.60 -6.17 -25.82
C ALA A 46 5.83 -4.89 -25.41
N GLY A 47 5.99 -4.44 -24.17
CA GLY A 47 5.42 -3.20 -23.61
C GLY A 47 6.38 -2.01 -23.65
N TRP A 48 7.66 -2.21 -23.97
CA TRP A 48 8.71 -1.20 -23.87
C TRP A 48 8.38 0.13 -24.58
N GLU A 49 7.89 0.05 -25.81
CA GLU A 49 7.54 1.26 -26.58
C GLU A 49 6.50 2.14 -25.90
N MET A 50 5.61 1.55 -25.07
CA MET A 50 4.59 2.28 -24.32
C MET A 50 5.15 2.87 -23.03
N THR A 51 6.13 2.22 -22.41
CA THR A 51 6.61 2.56 -21.05
C THR A 51 7.92 3.32 -21.03
N LYS A 52 8.77 3.18 -22.06
CA LYS A 52 10.14 3.75 -22.11
C LYS A 52 10.22 5.24 -21.77
N GLY A 53 9.19 6.02 -22.14
CA GLY A 53 9.14 7.46 -21.87
C GLY A 53 9.19 7.76 -20.37
N THR A 54 8.34 7.11 -19.60
CA THR A 54 8.26 7.28 -18.15
C THR A 54 9.37 6.54 -17.42
N VAL A 55 9.77 5.36 -17.90
CA VAL A 55 10.88 4.60 -17.33
C VAL A 55 12.19 5.39 -17.38
N LYS A 56 12.49 6.02 -18.52
CA LYS A 56 13.68 6.88 -18.66
C LYS A 56 13.55 8.21 -17.93
N MET A 57 12.38 8.84 -17.99
CA MET A 57 12.13 10.13 -17.35
C MET A 57 12.36 10.09 -15.83
N ASN A 58 11.91 9.02 -15.20
CA ASN A 58 11.95 8.85 -13.74
C ASN A 58 13.14 7.99 -13.28
N ASP A 59 14.00 7.51 -14.18
CA ASP A 59 15.01 6.49 -13.82
C ASP A 59 14.42 5.35 -12.99
N VAL A 60 13.30 4.79 -13.46
CA VAL A 60 12.50 3.82 -12.68
C VAL A 60 13.33 2.63 -12.21
N ILE A 61 14.22 2.10 -13.06
CA ILE A 61 15.09 0.95 -12.71
C ILE A 61 16.05 1.34 -11.59
N GLY A 62 16.76 2.47 -11.73
CA GLY A 62 17.67 2.97 -10.69
C GLY A 62 16.95 3.25 -9.38
N ASN A 63 15.77 3.85 -9.43
CA ASN A 63 14.96 4.14 -8.26
C ASN A 63 14.33 2.89 -7.63
N LEU A 64 13.91 1.89 -8.40
CA LEU A 64 13.50 0.58 -7.88
C LEU A 64 14.65 -0.11 -7.13
N LYS A 65 15.85 -0.10 -7.69
CA LYS A 65 17.05 -0.65 -7.01
C LYS A 65 17.27 0.02 -5.65
N ARG A 66 17.16 1.34 -5.59
CA ARG A 66 17.37 2.12 -4.36
C ARG A 66 16.32 1.82 -3.30
N VAL A 67 15.05 1.82 -3.67
CA VAL A 67 13.96 1.58 -2.72
C VAL A 67 13.97 0.13 -2.22
N ILE A 68 14.24 -0.85 -3.08
CA ILE A 68 14.39 -2.26 -2.73
C ILE A 68 15.57 -2.47 -1.76
N ALA A 69 16.75 -1.91 -2.09
CA ALA A 69 17.91 -2.01 -1.23
C ALA A 69 17.65 -1.40 0.16
N SER A 70 17.03 -0.23 0.20
CA SER A 70 16.71 0.43 1.47
C SER A 70 15.66 -0.34 2.29
N ALA A 71 14.63 -0.91 1.65
CA ALA A 71 13.65 -1.75 2.34
C ALA A 71 14.33 -2.95 3.00
N ARG A 72 15.20 -3.67 2.28
CA ARG A 72 15.98 -4.80 2.80
C ARG A 72 16.89 -4.39 3.96
N GLU A 73 17.59 -3.26 3.84
CA GLU A 73 18.47 -2.72 4.89
C GLU A 73 17.73 -2.43 6.20
N HIS A 74 16.48 -1.97 6.10
CA HIS A 74 15.64 -1.64 7.25
C HIS A 74 14.76 -2.82 7.71
N GLY A 75 14.94 -4.02 7.14
CA GLY A 75 14.17 -5.20 7.51
C GLY A 75 12.69 -5.15 7.07
N ILE A 76 12.36 -4.28 6.12
CA ILE A 76 11.03 -4.24 5.50
C ILE A 76 10.96 -5.35 4.46
N PRO A 77 10.01 -6.30 4.56
CA PRO A 77 9.83 -7.35 3.57
C PRO A 77 9.57 -6.77 2.18
N VAL A 78 10.23 -7.34 1.17
CA VAL A 78 10.03 -6.98 -0.24
C VAL A 78 9.22 -8.08 -0.91
N LEU A 79 8.07 -7.71 -1.46
CA LEU A 79 7.18 -8.58 -2.21
C LEU A 79 7.23 -8.20 -3.69
N PHE A 80 7.48 -9.18 -4.55
CA PHE A 80 7.45 -9.02 -6.00
C PHE A 80 6.15 -9.58 -6.54
N GLY A 81 5.35 -8.74 -7.18
CA GLY A 81 4.08 -9.11 -7.80
C GLY A 81 4.19 -9.11 -9.33
N PRO A 82 4.68 -10.19 -9.95
CA PRO A 82 4.79 -10.26 -11.40
C PRO A 82 3.46 -10.59 -12.07
N MET A 83 3.30 -10.18 -13.33
CA MET A 83 2.25 -10.65 -14.21
C MET A 83 2.78 -11.79 -15.10
N ALA A 84 2.01 -12.86 -15.26
CA ALA A 84 2.30 -13.90 -16.24
C ALA A 84 1.03 -14.59 -16.73
N TYR A 85 1.00 -14.89 -18.02
CA TYR A 85 -0.05 -15.65 -18.70
C TYR A 85 0.52 -16.93 -19.28
N THR A 86 -0.24 -18.02 -19.20
CA THR A 86 0.12 -19.30 -19.83
C THR A 86 -0.33 -19.34 -21.29
N GLU A 87 0.12 -20.32 -22.05
CA GLU A 87 -0.39 -20.56 -23.41
C GLU A 87 -1.90 -20.86 -23.42
N GLU A 88 -2.42 -21.48 -22.35
CA GLU A 88 -3.85 -21.73 -22.19
C GLU A 88 -4.64 -20.43 -22.00
N ASP A 89 -4.10 -19.49 -21.21
CA ASP A 89 -4.68 -18.15 -21.05
C ASP A 89 -4.75 -17.43 -22.41
N TYR A 90 -3.69 -17.53 -23.23
CA TYR A 90 -3.68 -16.95 -24.57
C TYR A 90 -4.64 -17.60 -25.54
N ALA A 91 -5.03 -18.86 -25.31
CA ALA A 91 -6.05 -19.55 -26.07
C ALA A 91 -7.49 -19.20 -25.66
N ASP A 92 -7.67 -18.55 -24.50
CA ASP A 92 -8.99 -18.14 -23.99
C ASP A 92 -9.49 -16.87 -24.68
N GLU A 93 -10.31 -17.02 -25.71
CA GLU A 93 -10.91 -15.90 -26.43
C GLU A 93 -11.77 -14.96 -25.55
N GLN A 94 -12.38 -15.47 -24.48
CA GLN A 94 -13.20 -14.65 -23.60
C GLN A 94 -12.32 -13.74 -22.73
N LEU A 95 -11.18 -14.24 -22.27
CA LEU A 95 -10.20 -13.46 -21.52
C LEU A 95 -9.65 -12.33 -22.41
N GLN A 96 -9.33 -12.62 -23.66
CA GLN A 96 -8.84 -11.63 -24.63
C GLN A 96 -9.84 -10.49 -24.89
N ARG A 97 -11.14 -10.78 -24.81
CA ARG A 97 -12.21 -9.80 -25.10
C ARG A 97 -12.59 -8.90 -23.94
N ARG A 98 -12.11 -9.18 -22.73
CA ARG A 98 -12.57 -8.50 -21.49
C ARG A 98 -12.37 -6.99 -21.52
N SER A 99 -11.21 -6.51 -21.97
CA SER A 99 -10.88 -5.09 -21.93
C SER A 99 -9.91 -4.70 -23.05
N GLY A 100 -9.71 -3.39 -23.24
CA GLY A 100 -8.72 -2.88 -24.19
C GLY A 100 -7.31 -3.32 -23.85
N ILE A 101 -6.95 -3.33 -22.57
CA ILE A 101 -5.61 -3.73 -22.15
C ILE A 101 -5.39 -5.25 -22.33
N ASN A 102 -6.39 -6.09 -22.07
CA ASN A 102 -6.29 -7.51 -22.33
C ASN A 102 -6.04 -7.76 -23.83
N ARG A 103 -6.84 -7.17 -24.73
CA ARG A 103 -6.63 -7.31 -26.18
C ARG A 103 -5.22 -6.94 -26.59
N LEU A 104 -4.69 -5.80 -26.10
CA LEU A 104 -3.34 -5.36 -26.41
C LEU A 104 -2.27 -6.34 -25.91
N MET A 105 -2.40 -6.81 -24.65
CA MET A 105 -1.45 -7.78 -24.08
C MET A 105 -1.45 -9.09 -24.87
N PHE A 106 -2.62 -9.61 -25.23
CA PHE A 106 -2.75 -10.86 -25.99
C PHE A 106 -2.29 -10.72 -27.45
N GLU A 107 -2.57 -9.59 -28.10
CA GLU A 107 -2.08 -9.30 -29.44
C GLU A 107 -0.54 -9.32 -29.52
N LYS A 108 0.10 -8.78 -28.47
CA LYS A 108 1.56 -8.70 -28.39
C LYS A 108 2.22 -9.89 -27.67
N LYS A 109 1.43 -10.85 -27.18
CA LYS A 109 1.90 -11.94 -26.31
C LYS A 109 2.78 -11.46 -25.16
N MET A 110 2.35 -10.39 -24.48
CA MET A 110 3.05 -9.84 -23.33
C MET A 110 2.97 -10.82 -22.15
N PHE A 111 4.01 -10.88 -21.35
CA PHE A 111 4.06 -11.66 -20.09
C PHE A 111 3.77 -13.16 -20.29
N LEU A 112 4.18 -13.73 -21.40
CA LEU A 112 4.06 -15.18 -21.61
C LEU A 112 4.98 -15.91 -20.59
N ALA A 113 4.37 -16.74 -19.76
CA ALA A 113 5.10 -17.51 -18.75
C ALA A 113 6.26 -18.33 -19.35
N GLY A 114 7.45 -18.19 -18.77
CA GLY A 114 8.67 -18.81 -19.27
C GLY A 114 9.34 -18.10 -20.44
N SER A 115 8.78 -16.97 -20.91
CA SER A 115 9.47 -16.11 -21.89
C SER A 115 10.37 -15.09 -21.19
N TRP A 116 11.39 -14.62 -21.91
CA TRP A 116 12.24 -13.53 -21.44
C TRP A 116 11.45 -12.25 -21.06
N GLY A 117 10.34 -11.97 -21.75
CA GLY A 117 9.51 -10.81 -21.47
C GLY A 117 8.86 -10.85 -20.09
N ALA A 118 8.45 -12.02 -19.62
CA ALA A 118 7.87 -12.24 -18.30
C ALA A 118 8.91 -12.40 -17.18
N ASP A 119 10.20 -12.59 -17.52
CA ASP A 119 11.27 -12.67 -16.53
C ASP A 119 11.51 -11.29 -15.88
N PHE A 120 11.93 -11.32 -14.62
CA PHE A 120 12.36 -10.11 -13.91
C PHE A 120 13.50 -9.41 -14.64
N HIS A 121 13.48 -8.07 -14.63
CA HIS A 121 14.59 -7.29 -15.17
C HIS A 121 15.91 -7.70 -14.50
N PRO A 122 17.03 -7.84 -15.25
CA PRO A 122 18.31 -8.35 -14.72
C PRO A 122 18.81 -7.63 -13.47
N GLU A 123 18.56 -6.33 -13.37
CA GLU A 123 18.98 -5.51 -12.21
C GLU A 123 17.99 -5.53 -11.03
N LEU A 124 16.84 -6.18 -11.16
CA LEU A 124 15.76 -6.20 -10.17
C LEU A 124 15.40 -7.63 -9.74
N GLN A 125 16.36 -8.53 -9.76
CA GLN A 125 16.14 -9.92 -9.38
C GLN A 125 15.77 -10.06 -7.90
N PRO A 126 14.74 -10.85 -7.56
CA PRO A 126 14.46 -11.21 -6.18
C PRO A 126 15.66 -11.91 -5.53
N GLN A 127 15.86 -11.67 -4.23
CA GLN A 127 16.86 -12.34 -3.40
C GLN A 127 16.21 -13.42 -2.53
N GLU A 128 17.01 -14.24 -1.86
CA GLU A 128 16.56 -15.38 -1.07
C GLU A 128 15.50 -15.04 -0.01
N ASN A 129 15.58 -13.85 0.59
CA ASN A 129 14.64 -13.41 1.62
C ASN A 129 13.43 -12.63 1.07
N ASP A 130 13.37 -12.39 -0.23
CA ASP A 130 12.24 -11.73 -0.85
C ASP A 130 11.10 -12.72 -1.10
N ILE A 131 9.90 -12.19 -1.17
CA ILE A 131 8.71 -12.98 -1.49
C ILE A 131 8.32 -12.73 -2.94
N VAL A 132 8.26 -13.77 -3.73
CA VAL A 132 7.70 -13.71 -5.08
C VAL A 132 6.28 -14.25 -5.01
N LEU A 133 5.30 -13.37 -5.28
CA LEU A 133 3.89 -13.72 -5.28
C LEU A 133 3.53 -14.59 -6.50
N MET A 134 2.43 -15.32 -6.39
CA MET A 134 1.83 -15.94 -7.57
C MET A 134 1.54 -14.88 -8.64
N PRO A 135 1.84 -15.16 -9.92
CA PRO A 135 1.60 -14.18 -10.97
C PRO A 135 0.14 -13.77 -11.07
N HIS A 136 -0.13 -12.47 -11.11
CA HIS A 136 -1.47 -11.97 -11.38
C HIS A 136 -1.78 -12.00 -12.88
N LYS A 137 -3.06 -12.11 -13.21
CA LYS A 137 -3.59 -12.20 -14.59
C LYS A 137 -4.52 -11.04 -14.94
N GLY A 138 -4.52 -10.03 -14.18
CA GLY A 138 -5.29 -8.81 -14.35
C GLY A 138 -4.47 -7.64 -13.90
N VAL A 139 -5.12 -6.55 -13.55
CA VAL A 139 -4.44 -5.32 -13.12
C VAL A 139 -4.43 -5.13 -11.60
N ASP A 140 -4.77 -6.18 -10.84
CA ASP A 140 -4.85 -6.13 -9.38
C ASP A 140 -4.06 -7.28 -8.75
N VAL A 141 -3.03 -6.94 -7.98
CA VAL A 141 -2.19 -7.93 -7.31
C VAL A 141 -2.89 -8.57 -6.11
N PHE A 142 -3.97 -7.98 -5.59
CA PHE A 142 -4.80 -8.64 -4.57
C PHE A 142 -5.50 -9.90 -5.06
N GLU A 143 -5.62 -10.11 -6.37
CA GLU A 143 -6.13 -11.35 -6.97
C GLU A 143 -5.07 -12.48 -7.01
N THR A 144 -4.11 -12.44 -6.09
CA THR A 144 -3.05 -13.44 -5.89
C THR A 144 -3.01 -13.89 -4.42
N ASP A 145 -1.90 -14.45 -4.00
CA ASP A 145 -1.61 -14.79 -2.60
C ASP A 145 -1.14 -13.59 -1.74
N LEU A 146 -1.13 -12.37 -2.28
CA LEU A 146 -0.78 -11.15 -1.55
C LEU A 146 -1.58 -10.98 -0.24
N PRO A 147 -2.92 -11.13 -0.21
CA PRO A 147 -3.70 -10.96 1.02
C PRO A 147 -3.26 -11.90 2.14
N ASP A 148 -2.89 -13.13 1.81
CA ASP A 148 -2.43 -14.12 2.78
C ASP A 148 -1.09 -13.71 3.43
N TYR A 149 -0.18 -13.15 2.64
CA TYR A 149 1.09 -12.63 3.17
C TYR A 149 0.86 -11.39 4.05
N LEU A 150 0.07 -10.44 3.60
CA LEU A 150 -0.25 -9.23 4.37
C LEU A 150 -0.89 -9.58 5.71
N GLN A 151 -1.79 -10.56 5.74
CA GLN A 151 -2.44 -11.02 6.96
C GLN A 151 -1.47 -11.74 7.89
N ARG A 152 -0.69 -12.70 7.38
CA ARG A 152 0.27 -13.48 8.20
C ARG A 152 1.34 -12.62 8.84
N MET A 153 1.74 -11.55 8.19
CA MET A 153 2.77 -10.62 8.66
C MET A 153 2.19 -9.42 9.43
N ASP A 154 0.87 -9.40 9.67
CA ASP A 154 0.16 -8.28 10.34
C ASP A 154 0.47 -6.91 9.72
N ILE A 155 0.52 -6.85 8.39
CA ILE A 155 0.86 -5.63 7.66
C ILE A 155 -0.28 -4.63 7.71
N THR A 156 0.08 -3.37 7.89
CA THR A 156 -0.84 -2.22 7.87
C THR A 156 -0.45 -1.17 6.86
N HIS A 157 0.82 -1.13 6.45
CA HIS A 157 1.37 -0.14 5.54
C HIS A 157 1.89 -0.82 4.28
N LEU A 158 1.32 -0.45 3.13
CA LEU A 158 1.69 -0.96 1.83
C LEU A 158 2.36 0.13 1.01
N VAL A 159 3.66 -0.03 0.78
CA VAL A 159 4.44 0.85 -0.09
C VAL A 159 4.47 0.23 -1.48
N ILE A 160 4.00 0.95 -2.49
CA ILE A 160 3.84 0.46 -3.87
C ILE A 160 4.83 1.16 -4.80
N ALA A 161 5.55 0.37 -5.59
CA ALA A 161 6.45 0.80 -6.67
C ALA A 161 6.32 -0.17 -7.86
N GLY A 162 6.84 0.18 -9.03
CA GLY A 162 6.88 -0.69 -10.22
C GLY A 162 6.02 -0.23 -11.38
N MET A 163 5.33 -1.13 -12.04
CA MET A 163 4.62 -0.91 -13.29
C MET A 163 3.15 -1.37 -13.19
N THR A 164 2.19 -0.73 -13.80
CA THR A 164 2.18 0.60 -14.36
C THR A 164 1.30 1.52 -13.52
N ALA A 165 1.65 2.79 -13.43
CA ALA A 165 0.96 3.77 -12.58
C ALA A 165 -0.56 3.73 -12.74
N ASN A 166 -1.03 3.82 -13.98
CA ASN A 166 -2.45 3.95 -14.31
C ASN A 166 -3.24 2.63 -14.38
N LEU A 167 -2.60 1.49 -14.10
CA LEU A 167 -3.22 0.16 -14.10
C LEU A 167 -2.87 -0.61 -12.83
N CYS A 168 -1.84 -1.47 -12.85
CA CYS A 168 -1.58 -2.41 -11.76
C CYS A 168 -1.29 -1.70 -10.43
N CYS A 169 -0.48 -0.64 -10.42
CA CYS A 169 -0.22 0.11 -9.20
C CYS A 169 -1.48 0.80 -8.67
N GLU A 170 -2.27 1.45 -9.54
CA GLU A 170 -3.49 2.15 -9.13
C GLU A 170 -4.57 1.19 -8.65
N SER A 171 -4.83 0.10 -9.39
CA SER A 171 -5.84 -0.90 -9.02
C SER A 171 -5.52 -1.54 -7.67
N THR A 172 -4.27 -1.97 -7.49
CA THR A 172 -3.80 -2.56 -6.24
C THR A 172 -3.89 -1.56 -5.08
N GLY A 173 -3.51 -0.30 -5.31
CA GLY A 173 -3.62 0.74 -4.29
C GLY A 173 -5.05 1.08 -3.90
N ARG A 174 -5.99 1.09 -4.84
CA ARG A 174 -7.42 1.27 -4.57
C ARG A 174 -7.96 0.13 -3.74
N HIS A 175 -7.63 -1.10 -4.09
CA HIS A 175 -8.01 -2.29 -3.34
C HIS A 175 -7.46 -2.23 -1.91
N ALA A 176 -6.17 -1.93 -1.77
CA ALA A 176 -5.53 -1.79 -0.46
C ALA A 176 -6.22 -0.74 0.41
N MET A 177 -6.50 0.46 -0.13
CA MET A 177 -7.20 1.53 0.58
C MET A 177 -8.59 1.09 1.05
N GLU A 178 -9.37 0.43 0.20
CA GLU A 178 -10.69 -0.10 0.57
C GLU A 178 -10.62 -1.16 1.68
N HIS A 179 -9.49 -1.85 1.82
CA HIS A 179 -9.24 -2.83 2.88
C HIS A 179 -8.56 -2.23 4.12
N GLY A 180 -8.40 -0.91 4.16
CA GLY A 180 -7.92 -0.18 5.34
C GLY A 180 -6.40 -0.17 5.52
N PHE A 181 -5.63 -0.46 4.47
CA PHE A 181 -4.19 -0.29 4.49
C PHE A 181 -3.80 1.20 4.33
N ASP A 182 -2.75 1.59 5.02
CA ASP A 182 -2.04 2.85 4.76
C ASP A 182 -1.21 2.68 3.48
N VAL A 183 -1.67 3.30 2.37
CA VAL A 183 -1.04 3.17 1.06
C VAL A 183 -0.06 4.32 0.83
N THR A 184 1.15 3.99 0.40
CA THR A 184 2.16 4.95 -0.07
C THR A 184 2.63 4.57 -1.48
N PHE A 185 2.60 5.51 -2.40
CA PHE A 185 3.18 5.33 -3.74
C PHE A 185 4.53 6.03 -3.85
N ILE A 186 5.53 5.32 -4.39
CA ILE A 186 6.86 5.90 -4.66
C ILE A 186 6.90 6.42 -6.10
N SER A 187 6.57 7.69 -6.26
CA SER A 187 6.25 8.30 -7.55
C SER A 187 7.34 8.16 -8.62
N ASP A 188 8.59 8.32 -8.28
CA ASP A 188 9.73 8.21 -9.20
C ASP A 188 10.30 6.79 -9.34
N ALA A 189 9.77 5.81 -8.58
CA ALA A 189 9.99 4.39 -8.79
C ALA A 189 8.78 3.70 -9.47
N ILE A 190 7.90 4.48 -10.10
CA ILE A 190 6.74 3.99 -10.85
C ILE A 190 6.81 4.49 -12.29
N GLY A 191 6.60 3.60 -13.25
CA GLY A 191 6.43 3.93 -14.66
C GLY A 191 4.97 3.78 -15.11
N ALA A 192 4.66 4.24 -16.32
CA ALA A 192 3.31 4.21 -16.88
C ALA A 192 3.30 3.99 -18.39
N THR A 193 2.11 3.72 -18.94
CA THR A 193 1.87 3.60 -20.39
C THR A 193 1.82 4.98 -21.07
N GLY A 194 2.79 5.83 -20.77
CA GLY A 194 2.94 7.19 -21.31
C GLY A 194 2.87 8.28 -20.25
N ILE A 195 3.38 9.45 -20.61
CA ILE A 195 3.55 10.59 -19.68
C ILE A 195 2.21 11.12 -19.17
N LEU A 196 1.20 11.24 -20.03
CA LEU A 196 -0.12 11.73 -19.60
C LEU A 196 -0.80 10.80 -18.61
N ALA A 197 -0.68 9.48 -18.80
CA ALA A 197 -1.19 8.48 -17.87
C ALA A 197 -0.46 8.56 -16.53
N TYR A 198 0.86 8.71 -16.55
CA TYR A 198 1.67 8.92 -15.37
C TYR A 198 1.24 10.16 -14.58
N GLU A 199 1.16 11.31 -15.25
CA GLU A 199 0.78 12.59 -14.64
C GLU A 199 -0.62 12.52 -14.02
N ALA A 200 -1.58 11.88 -14.71
CA ALA A 200 -2.94 11.70 -14.19
C ALA A 200 -2.95 10.85 -12.91
N SER A 201 -2.21 9.74 -12.88
CA SER A 201 -2.11 8.89 -11.71
C SER A 201 -1.44 9.63 -10.54
N ILE A 202 -0.25 10.19 -10.75
CA ILE A 202 0.55 10.78 -9.66
C ILE A 202 -0.10 12.06 -9.11
N ARG A 203 -0.68 12.91 -9.96
CA ARG A 203 -1.16 14.23 -9.55
C ARG A 203 -2.63 14.29 -9.20
N ILE A 204 -3.44 13.37 -9.73
CA ILE A 204 -4.90 13.43 -9.59
C ILE A 204 -5.39 12.23 -8.79
N ASN A 205 -5.06 10.98 -9.21
CA ASN A 205 -5.68 9.79 -8.64
C ASN A 205 -5.04 9.37 -7.32
N TYR A 206 -3.71 9.28 -7.28
CA TYR A 206 -3.00 8.78 -6.09
C TYR A 206 -3.23 9.62 -4.83
N PRO A 207 -3.25 10.96 -4.88
CA PRO A 207 -3.59 11.77 -3.72
C PRO A 207 -4.99 11.53 -3.14
N LEU A 208 -5.90 10.93 -3.92
CA LEU A 208 -7.25 10.60 -3.46
C LEU A 208 -7.33 9.23 -2.75
N ILE A 209 -6.37 8.35 -3.00
CA ILE A 209 -6.42 6.95 -2.54
C ILE A 209 -5.25 6.55 -1.65
N ALA A 210 -4.28 7.42 -1.48
CA ALA A 210 -3.07 7.13 -0.71
C ALA A 210 -2.90 8.06 0.49
N ASN A 211 -2.26 7.56 1.52
CA ASN A 211 -1.81 8.37 2.65
C ASN A 211 -0.63 9.25 2.25
N ALA A 212 0.23 8.74 1.33
CA ALA A 212 1.36 9.48 0.82
C ALA A 212 1.67 9.16 -0.65
N VAL A 213 2.13 10.19 -1.36
CA VAL A 213 2.78 10.06 -2.67
C VAL A 213 4.12 10.78 -2.56
N MET A 214 5.21 10.03 -2.64
CA MET A 214 6.54 10.57 -2.36
C MET A 214 7.60 10.01 -3.31
N THR A 215 8.74 10.69 -3.38
CA THR A 215 9.91 10.19 -4.10
C THR A 215 10.69 9.18 -3.28
N VAL A 216 11.58 8.43 -3.93
CA VAL A 216 12.53 7.52 -3.24
C VAL A 216 13.31 8.27 -2.18
N ASP A 217 13.86 9.46 -2.48
CA ASP A 217 14.64 10.24 -1.51
C ASP A 217 13.85 10.56 -0.23
N LYS A 218 12.59 10.93 -0.37
CA LYS A 218 11.70 11.21 0.76
C LYS A 218 11.37 9.96 1.57
N PHE A 219 11.15 8.84 0.88
CA PHE A 219 10.92 7.55 1.53
C PHE A 219 12.15 7.11 2.34
N LEU A 220 13.34 7.17 1.75
CA LEU A 220 14.59 6.84 2.44
C LEU A 220 14.82 7.74 3.66
N ALA A 221 14.58 9.03 3.52
CA ALA A 221 14.68 9.97 4.64
C ALA A 221 13.68 9.64 5.76
N ALA A 222 12.45 9.24 5.41
CA ALA A 222 11.44 8.82 6.39
C ALA A 222 11.85 7.52 7.11
N LEU A 223 12.48 6.57 6.41
CA LEU A 223 12.99 5.33 7.04
C LEU A 223 14.13 5.61 8.03
N THR A 224 15.05 6.51 7.72
CA THR A 224 16.14 6.85 8.65
C THR A 224 15.65 7.50 9.94
N THR A 225 14.49 8.15 9.89
CA THR A 225 13.84 8.71 11.10
C THR A 225 12.98 7.68 11.83
N SER A 226 12.67 6.54 11.19
CA SER A 226 11.87 5.43 11.73
C SER A 226 12.77 4.36 12.35
N THR A 227 13.69 4.74 13.25
CA THR A 227 14.56 3.76 13.92
C THR A 227 13.75 2.84 14.82
N VAL A 228 14.03 1.55 14.74
CA VAL A 228 13.35 0.45 15.48
C VAL A 228 13.40 0.65 17.01
N GLY A 229 14.31 1.50 17.53
CA GLY A 229 14.48 1.76 18.95
C GLY A 229 13.70 2.95 19.50
N ASP A 230 13.42 3.97 18.67
CA ASP A 230 12.81 5.22 19.15
C ASP A 230 11.28 5.25 19.06
N ASN A 231 10.66 4.36 18.29
CA ASN A 231 9.20 4.32 18.13
C ASN A 231 8.49 3.25 18.96
N VAL A 232 9.22 2.43 19.73
CA VAL A 232 8.57 1.46 20.63
C VAL A 232 8.00 2.21 21.82
N VAL A 233 6.68 2.36 21.82
CA VAL A 233 5.94 2.97 22.93
C VAL A 233 6.16 2.13 24.19
N GLN A 234 6.41 2.78 25.30
CA GLN A 234 6.67 2.13 26.59
C GLN A 234 5.67 2.61 27.66
N PRO A 235 5.38 1.77 28.66
CA PRO A 235 4.68 2.23 29.84
C PRO A 235 5.37 3.46 30.46
N GLY A 236 4.58 4.49 30.78
CA GLY A 236 5.05 5.76 31.29
C GLY A 236 5.26 6.85 30.23
N ASP A 237 5.20 6.52 28.94
CA ASP A 237 5.18 7.52 27.87
C ASP A 237 3.91 8.36 27.91
N THR A 238 3.98 9.62 27.50
CA THR A 238 2.85 10.56 27.46
C THR A 238 2.26 10.59 26.06
N VAL A 239 0.96 10.31 25.92
CA VAL A 239 0.24 10.33 24.65
C VAL A 239 -0.34 11.70 24.38
N HIS A 240 -0.08 12.22 23.18
CA HIS A 240 -0.60 13.49 22.68
C HIS A 240 -1.46 13.25 21.41
N GLY A 241 -2.50 14.05 21.28
CA GLY A 241 -3.27 14.11 20.04
C GLY A 241 -2.50 14.78 18.88
N SER A 242 -3.03 14.72 17.68
CA SER A 242 -2.47 15.39 16.51
C SER A 242 -2.44 16.92 16.64
N ASP A 243 -3.24 17.48 17.54
CA ASP A 243 -3.28 18.89 17.94
C ASP A 243 -2.26 19.23 19.03
N GLY A 244 -1.43 18.28 19.47
CA GLY A 244 -0.46 18.42 20.56
C GLY A 244 -1.07 18.37 21.96
N GLY A 245 -2.38 18.21 22.10
CA GLY A 245 -3.05 18.11 23.38
C GLY A 245 -2.71 16.81 24.11
N GLU A 246 -2.25 16.89 25.37
CA GLU A 246 -1.96 15.72 26.20
C GLU A 246 -3.24 14.93 26.50
N ILE A 247 -3.23 13.64 26.23
CA ILE A 247 -4.33 12.70 26.44
C ILE A 247 -4.18 11.98 27.78
N GLY A 248 -2.99 11.45 28.04
CA GLY A 248 -2.66 10.72 29.25
C GLY A 248 -1.36 9.96 29.14
N LYS A 249 -1.04 9.14 30.15
CA LYS A 249 0.17 8.31 30.15
C LYS A 249 -0.16 6.87 29.82
N VAL A 250 0.70 6.24 29.04
CA VAL A 250 0.61 4.81 28.74
C VAL A 250 0.80 4.02 30.04
N GLU A 251 -0.21 3.27 30.44
CA GLU A 251 -0.10 2.32 31.53
C GLU A 251 0.44 0.98 31.02
N LYS A 252 -0.05 0.54 29.88
CA LYS A 252 0.33 -0.74 29.28
C LYS A 252 0.30 -0.67 27.76
N VAL A 253 1.27 -1.35 27.13
CA VAL A 253 1.24 -1.67 25.71
C VAL A 253 0.82 -3.13 25.58
N VAL A 254 -0.22 -3.39 24.80
CA VAL A 254 -0.75 -4.74 24.57
C VAL A 254 -0.51 -5.10 23.12
N GLU A 255 0.21 -6.18 22.91
CA GLU A 255 0.44 -6.76 21.59
C GLU A 255 -0.82 -7.46 21.06
N VAL A 256 -0.85 -7.70 19.75
CA VAL A 256 -1.96 -8.42 19.10
C VAL A 256 -2.19 -9.79 19.71
N THR A 257 -3.45 -10.13 19.92
CA THR A 257 -3.91 -11.45 20.40
C THR A 257 -4.91 -12.05 19.41
N GLU A 258 -5.44 -13.24 19.70
CA GLU A 258 -6.52 -13.81 18.89
C GLU A 258 -7.80 -12.97 18.92
N GLU A 259 -8.07 -12.28 20.03
CA GLU A 259 -9.30 -11.52 20.26
C GLU A 259 -9.15 -10.02 20.02
N THR A 260 -7.94 -9.46 20.20
CA THR A 260 -7.71 -8.02 20.15
C THR A 260 -6.56 -7.66 19.23
N ASP A 261 -6.67 -6.51 18.56
CA ASP A 261 -5.53 -5.85 17.92
C ASP A 261 -4.61 -5.22 18.97
N SER A 262 -3.41 -4.80 18.60
CA SER A 262 -2.48 -4.11 19.48
C SER A 262 -2.99 -2.73 19.88
N TYR A 263 -2.82 -2.37 21.17
CA TYR A 263 -3.28 -1.09 21.70
C TYR A 263 -2.44 -0.57 22.87
N LEU A 264 -2.61 0.72 23.12
CA LEU A 264 -2.11 1.38 24.34
C LEU A 264 -3.27 1.50 25.32
N LEU A 265 -3.07 1.03 26.56
CA LEU A 265 -3.97 1.33 27.66
C LEU A 265 -3.55 2.67 28.26
N VAL A 266 -4.42 3.66 28.18
CA VAL A 266 -4.21 5.02 28.66
C VAL A 266 -5.37 5.41 29.59
N PRO A 267 -5.21 5.32 30.92
CA PRO A 267 -6.22 5.80 31.86
C PRO A 267 -6.36 7.33 31.77
N ARG A 268 -7.61 7.82 31.73
CA ARG A 268 -7.91 9.25 31.69
C ARG A 268 -8.79 9.67 32.89
N GLY A 269 -8.56 10.87 33.37
CA GLY A 269 -9.31 11.47 34.49
C GLY A 269 -8.59 11.42 35.82
N LEU A 270 -8.79 12.47 36.62
CA LEU A 270 -8.11 12.67 37.92
C LEU A 270 -8.81 11.95 39.08
N ILE A 271 -10.12 11.77 39.00
CA ILE A 271 -10.95 11.23 40.12
C ILE A 271 -11.70 9.96 39.69
N PHE A 272 -12.21 9.92 38.47
CA PHE A 272 -12.79 8.74 37.86
C PHE A 272 -11.98 8.40 36.62
N GLN A 273 -11.08 7.44 36.77
CA GLN A 273 -10.27 6.97 35.66
C GLN A 273 -11.14 6.14 34.70
N THR A 274 -11.17 6.56 33.46
CA THR A 274 -11.78 5.80 32.38
C THR A 274 -10.64 5.27 31.52
N ASP A 275 -10.56 3.96 31.40
CA ASP A 275 -9.60 3.32 30.52
C ASP A 275 -9.88 3.68 29.07
N THR A 276 -8.84 4.08 28.36
CA THR A 276 -8.92 4.35 26.95
C THR A 276 -7.96 3.42 26.21
N TYR A 277 -8.51 2.63 25.30
CA TYR A 277 -7.81 1.60 24.53
C TYR A 277 -7.45 2.16 23.17
N ILE A 278 -6.32 2.90 23.11
CA ILE A 278 -5.88 3.58 21.87
C ILE A 278 -5.20 2.56 20.96
N PRO A 279 -5.77 2.28 19.75
CA PRO A 279 -5.14 1.35 18.81
C PRO A 279 -3.71 1.79 18.48
N LEU A 280 -2.76 0.87 18.49
CA LEU A 280 -1.33 1.16 18.31
C LEU A 280 -1.04 1.73 16.90
N ASP A 281 -1.86 1.41 15.92
CA ASP A 281 -1.78 1.93 14.56
C ASP A 281 -2.13 3.41 14.42
N THR A 282 -2.72 4.02 15.45
CA THR A 282 -2.95 5.47 15.48
C THR A 282 -1.69 6.26 15.85
N VAL A 283 -0.66 5.59 16.35
CA VAL A 283 0.62 6.22 16.71
C VAL A 283 1.38 6.63 15.45
N VAL A 284 1.67 7.92 15.34
CA VAL A 284 2.40 8.49 14.18
C VAL A 284 3.89 8.68 14.48
N LYS A 285 4.25 8.98 15.73
CA LYS A 285 5.65 9.12 16.12
C LYS A 285 5.81 9.05 17.64
N ARG A 286 7.03 8.74 18.07
CA ARG A 286 7.50 8.91 19.44
C ARG A 286 8.72 9.84 19.44
N ALA A 287 8.78 10.77 20.35
CA ALA A 287 9.90 11.70 20.53
C ALA A 287 10.28 11.73 22.02
N GLY A 288 11.31 11.00 22.37
CA GLY A 288 11.69 10.81 23.78
C GLY A 288 10.61 10.01 24.53
N LYS A 289 9.87 10.65 25.42
CA LYS A 289 8.74 10.06 26.16
C LYS A 289 7.36 10.52 25.66
N ASP A 290 7.34 11.31 24.60
CA ASP A 290 6.09 11.84 24.02
C ASP A 290 5.70 11.00 22.80
N VAL A 291 4.48 10.47 22.83
CA VAL A 291 3.86 9.65 21.78
C VAL A 291 2.75 10.47 21.16
N PHE A 292 2.74 10.60 19.84
CA PHE A 292 1.73 11.37 19.10
C PHE A 292 0.86 10.43 18.29
N ILE A 293 -0.46 10.63 18.36
CA ILE A 293 -1.43 9.88 17.57
C ILE A 293 -2.04 10.77 16.49
N ASN A 294 -2.62 10.14 15.46
CA ASN A 294 -3.24 10.83 14.31
C ASN A 294 -4.62 11.45 14.60
N ILE A 295 -5.14 11.31 15.84
CA ILE A 295 -6.44 11.83 16.27
C ILE A 295 -6.25 13.03 17.21
N PRO A 296 -6.96 14.18 17.01
CA PRO A 296 -6.92 15.29 17.95
C PRO A 296 -7.48 14.88 19.33
N LYS A 297 -6.87 15.42 20.42
CA LYS A 297 -7.29 15.13 21.79
C LYS A 297 -8.80 15.26 22.01
N MET A 298 -9.40 16.32 21.46
CA MET A 298 -10.81 16.62 21.65
C MET A 298 -11.73 15.53 21.08
N ILE A 299 -11.29 14.78 20.08
CA ILE A 299 -12.06 13.71 19.41
C ILE A 299 -11.86 12.35 20.10
N VAL A 300 -10.78 12.16 20.87
CA VAL A 300 -10.47 10.87 21.51
C VAL A 300 -11.61 10.37 22.42
N GLY A 301 -12.37 11.28 23.03
CA GLY A 301 -13.53 10.94 23.85
C GLY A 301 -14.75 10.43 23.07
N GLU A 302 -14.81 10.70 21.78
CA GLU A 302 -15.87 10.29 20.86
C GLU A 302 -15.53 9.00 20.12
N MET A 303 -14.27 8.55 20.23
CA MET A 303 -13.82 7.31 19.59
C MET A 303 -14.35 6.08 20.35
N PRO A 304 -14.60 4.97 19.67
CA PRO A 304 -15.04 3.71 20.28
C PRO A 304 -13.89 2.99 21.00
N TRP A 305 -13.17 3.72 21.85
CA TRP A 305 -11.98 3.25 22.56
C TRP A 305 -12.22 3.01 24.04
N ASP A 306 -13.46 2.74 24.40
CA ASP A 306 -13.92 2.34 25.74
C ASP A 306 -13.68 0.86 26.05
N LYS A 307 -13.25 0.09 25.06
CA LYS A 307 -12.89 -1.33 25.13
C LYS A 307 -11.75 -1.66 24.17
N PRO A 308 -11.03 -2.77 24.40
CA PRO A 308 -9.96 -3.20 23.49
C PRO A 308 -10.44 -3.28 22.03
N PRO A 309 -9.63 -2.81 21.05
CA PRO A 309 -9.99 -2.95 19.65
C PRO A 309 -10.06 -4.43 19.27
N PRO A 310 -11.13 -4.88 18.58
CA PRO A 310 -11.21 -6.26 18.13
C PRO A 310 -10.09 -6.56 17.15
N ASN A 311 -9.61 -7.81 17.15
CA ASN A 311 -8.60 -8.25 16.21
C ASN A 311 -9.06 -7.97 14.76
N ARG A 312 -8.19 -7.43 13.93
CA ARG A 312 -8.49 -7.11 12.53
C ARG A 312 -8.95 -8.32 11.73
N LYS A 313 -8.47 -9.52 12.07
CA LYS A 313 -8.96 -10.77 11.47
C LYS A 313 -10.48 -10.92 11.59
N GLU A 314 -11.06 -10.49 12.72
CA GLU A 314 -12.52 -10.46 12.89
C GLU A 314 -13.16 -9.22 12.25
N LYS A 315 -12.49 -8.06 12.31
CA LYS A 315 -13.01 -6.78 11.81
C LYS A 315 -13.02 -6.71 10.27
N TYR A 316 -12.06 -7.36 9.62
CA TYR A 316 -11.91 -7.45 8.16
C TYR A 316 -12.09 -8.88 7.64
N GLY A 317 -12.59 -9.78 8.49
CA GLY A 317 -13.15 -11.05 8.04
C GLY A 317 -14.13 -10.78 6.90
N PRO A 318 -14.36 -11.70 5.98
CA PRO A 318 -14.75 -11.36 4.62
C PRO A 318 -15.94 -10.41 4.60
N ARG A 319 -15.73 -9.16 4.23
CA ARG A 319 -16.79 -8.20 3.84
C ARG A 319 -17.80 -8.86 2.89
N SER A 320 -17.37 -9.92 2.19
CA SER A 320 -18.21 -10.80 1.40
C SER A 320 -19.43 -11.35 2.15
N VAL A 321 -19.36 -11.60 3.46
CA VAL A 321 -20.51 -12.11 4.22
C VAL A 321 -21.51 -10.99 4.56
N GLU A 322 -21.02 -9.80 4.92
CA GLU A 322 -21.90 -8.64 5.18
C GLU A 322 -22.44 -8.02 3.90
N VAL A 323 -21.60 -7.90 2.87
CA VAL A 323 -22.04 -7.46 1.54
C VAL A 323 -22.97 -8.49 0.92
N GLY A 324 -22.77 -9.78 1.11
CA GLY A 324 -23.72 -10.82 0.71
C GLY A 324 -25.06 -10.72 1.41
N LYS A 325 -25.10 -10.30 2.68
CA LYS A 325 -26.37 -10.02 3.42
C LYS A 325 -27.09 -8.77 2.90
N LEU A 326 -26.35 -7.74 2.49
CA LEU A 326 -26.92 -6.48 1.97
C LEU A 326 -27.42 -6.60 0.53
N TYR A 327 -26.76 -7.39 -0.30
CA TYR A 327 -27.05 -7.49 -1.74
C TYR A 327 -27.60 -8.86 -2.17
N GLY A 328 -27.88 -9.74 -1.22
CA GLY A 328 -28.37 -11.10 -1.48
C GLY A 328 -27.30 -12.01 -2.09
N SER A 329 -26.67 -12.85 -1.28
CA SER A 329 -25.83 -13.92 -1.80
C SER A 329 -26.68 -14.83 -2.66
N ARG A 330 -26.41 -14.88 -3.97
CA ARG A 330 -26.82 -16.01 -4.77
C ARG A 330 -25.97 -17.20 -4.33
N SER A 331 -26.52 -18.04 -3.49
CA SER A 331 -25.95 -19.37 -3.28
C SER A 331 -25.82 -20.03 -4.65
N PRO A 332 -24.69 -20.66 -4.99
CA PRO A 332 -24.63 -21.52 -6.15
C PRO A 332 -25.73 -22.56 -5.95
N SER A 333 -26.68 -22.58 -6.86
CA SER A 333 -27.70 -23.63 -6.91
C SER A 333 -26.96 -24.95 -7.05
N SER A 334 -27.05 -25.79 -6.04
CA SER A 334 -26.76 -27.20 -6.17
C SER A 334 -27.66 -27.75 -7.28
N SER A 335 -27.14 -27.86 -8.48
CA SER A 335 -27.73 -28.74 -9.50
C SER A 335 -27.21 -30.12 -9.22
N GLU A 336 -27.92 -30.85 -8.37
CA GLU A 336 -27.93 -32.29 -8.38
C GLU A 336 -28.57 -32.80 -9.68
N GLN A 337 -27.96 -33.86 -10.15
CA GLN A 337 -28.33 -34.90 -11.09
C GLN A 337 -27.74 -34.79 -12.47
#